data_f6f36b4c09748afcd45d0bd189901cc7
#
_entry.id   f6f36b4c09748afcd45d0bd189901cc7
#
_cell.length_a   1.000
_cell.length_b   1.000
_cell.length_c   1.000
_cell.angle_alpha   90.00
_cell.angle_beta   90.00
_cell.angle_gamma   90.00
#
_symmetry.space_group_name_H-M   'P 1'
#
loop_
_entity.id
_entity.type
_entity.pdbx_description
1 polymer ?
#
loop_
_entity_poly.entity_id
_entity_poly.type
_entity_poly.pdbx_seq_one_letter_code
_entity_poly.pdbx_strand_id
1 'polypeptide(L)'
;MQQVSIKSRKRFRWLLLPIITLIAPTTAVASASAPKTTRASIVEAAWLEANLNKSNVRVIEVSTDPGVYEKGHIPNAVKFVWHTDFVDPVNRDIVSKAQFEKLARSAGINKDTQVVLYGDKNNWFAAWGVWIFKTYGHKNISILNGGRDKWVKDGRALNAAVPTFGAGNFVATAANTGLRALLGDVVKIAKKEDKTTKLVDIRSADEFNGKIFAPAGFQELAIRAGHIPGAQNVPWTTAVSPDGTFRPAADLKVIYDNVGINGKKKVIVYCRIGERAAHTWFVLSEILGYEVRLYDGSWTEYGNSVGVPISNPAGTIWGKG
;
A
#
# COMPACT_ATOMS: atom_id res chain seq x y z
N MET A 1 -63.01 22.88 -90.87
CA MET A 1 -62.31 21.76 -91.48
C MET A 1 -60.81 21.93 -91.22
N GLN A 2 -60.18 20.95 -90.84
CA GLN A 2 -58.72 20.70 -90.55
C GLN A 2 -58.40 20.89 -89.07
N GLN A 3 -58.18 19.74 -88.50
CA GLN A 3 -57.61 19.53 -87.21
C GLN A 3 -56.08 19.78 -87.23
N VAL A 4 -55.52 20.48 -86.23
CA VAL A 4 -54.10 20.56 -86.02
C VAL A 4 -53.75 19.79 -84.75
N SER A 5 -52.98 18.77 -84.93
CA SER A 5 -52.45 17.85 -83.93
C SER A 5 -51.41 18.56 -83.07
N ILE A 6 -51.62 18.57 -81.74
CA ILE A 6 -50.64 19.08 -80.78
C ILE A 6 -49.86 17.89 -80.20
N LYS A 7 -48.56 17.85 -80.49
CA LYS A 7 -47.60 16.86 -79.94
C LYS A 7 -47.33 17.09 -78.48
N SER A 8 -47.64 16.10 -77.68
CA SER A 8 -47.36 16.02 -76.27
C SER A 8 -45.85 15.96 -76.02
N ARG A 9 -45.28 16.92 -75.28
CA ARG A 9 -43.93 16.89 -74.73
C ARG A 9 -43.94 16.14 -73.40
N LYS A 10 -43.24 14.96 -73.36
CA LYS A 10 -42.96 14.22 -72.14
C LYS A 10 -41.97 15.03 -71.28
N ARG A 11 -42.42 15.45 -70.08
CA ARG A 11 -41.57 16.02 -69.06
C ARG A 11 -40.90 14.87 -68.30
N PHE A 12 -39.57 14.80 -68.39
CA PHE A 12 -38.73 13.94 -67.59
C PHE A 12 -38.69 14.52 -66.14
N ARG A 13 -39.28 13.83 -65.20
CA ARG A 13 -39.17 14.12 -63.77
C ARG A 13 -37.89 13.45 -63.22
N TRP A 14 -36.90 14.23 -62.85
CA TRP A 14 -35.75 13.76 -62.04
C TRP A 14 -36.25 13.49 -60.64
N LEU A 15 -36.21 12.23 -60.21
CA LEU A 15 -36.36 11.81 -58.82
C LEU A 15 -35.02 12.10 -58.09
N LEU A 16 -35.03 13.12 -57.27
CA LEU A 16 -33.97 13.36 -56.26
C LEU A 16 -34.17 12.34 -55.13
N LEU A 17 -33.33 11.34 -55.08
CA LEU A 17 -33.21 10.47 -53.91
C LEU A 17 -32.48 11.26 -52.79
N PRO A 18 -32.96 11.28 -51.56
CA PRO A 18 -32.22 11.85 -50.44
C PRO A 18 -31.03 10.94 -50.08
N ILE A 19 -29.82 11.50 -50.10
CA ILE A 19 -28.65 10.86 -49.52
C ILE A 19 -28.81 10.87 -48.02
N ILE A 20 -29.14 9.71 -47.45
CA ILE A 20 -29.12 9.51 -46.01
C ILE A 20 -27.64 9.31 -45.62
N THR A 21 -27.04 10.35 -45.06
CA THR A 21 -25.71 10.24 -44.45
C THR A 21 -25.83 9.47 -43.14
N LEU A 22 -25.40 8.23 -43.15
CA LEU A 22 -25.29 7.40 -41.96
C LEU A 22 -24.15 7.97 -41.12
N ILE A 23 -24.46 8.74 -40.09
CA ILE A 23 -23.50 9.13 -39.05
C ILE A 23 -23.33 7.93 -38.13
N ALA A 24 -22.27 7.17 -38.30
CA ALA A 24 -21.88 6.13 -37.34
C ALA A 24 -21.48 6.80 -36.02
N PRO A 25 -21.97 6.34 -34.86
CA PRO A 25 -21.51 6.85 -33.59
C PRO A 25 -20.05 6.44 -33.40
N THR A 26 -19.14 7.39 -33.38
CA THR A 26 -17.78 7.21 -32.92
C THR A 26 -17.84 6.93 -31.42
N THR A 27 -17.82 5.66 -31.04
CA THR A 27 -17.54 5.26 -29.65
C THR A 27 -16.11 5.72 -29.34
N ALA A 28 -15.99 6.77 -28.55
CA ALA A 28 -14.70 7.15 -27.94
C ALA A 28 -14.28 5.99 -27.06
N VAL A 29 -13.34 5.18 -27.55
CA VAL A 29 -12.59 4.24 -26.72
C VAL A 29 -11.79 5.09 -25.76
N ALA A 30 -12.21 5.12 -24.49
CA ALA A 30 -11.43 5.70 -23.43
C ALA A 30 -10.08 4.99 -23.44
N SER A 31 -9.04 5.70 -23.86
CA SER A 31 -7.67 5.24 -23.79
C SER A 31 -7.35 4.98 -22.32
N ALA A 32 -7.35 3.69 -21.94
CA ALA A 32 -6.78 3.28 -20.67
C ALA A 32 -5.33 3.76 -20.70
N SER A 33 -4.95 4.68 -19.82
CA SER A 33 -3.57 5.12 -19.67
C SER A 33 -2.71 3.88 -19.46
N ALA A 34 -1.72 3.69 -20.32
CA ALA A 34 -0.74 2.62 -20.17
C ALA A 34 -0.16 2.68 -18.75
N PRO A 35 0.02 1.53 -18.07
CA PRO A 35 0.60 1.52 -16.74
C PRO A 35 1.95 2.23 -16.83
N LYS A 36 2.13 3.28 -16.01
CA LYS A 36 3.42 3.92 -15.86
C LYS A 36 4.42 2.83 -15.55
N THR A 37 5.49 2.71 -16.32
CA THR A 37 6.63 1.84 -16.02
C THR A 37 7.24 2.31 -14.70
N THR A 38 6.66 1.88 -13.59
CA THR A 38 7.25 2.01 -12.26
C THR A 38 8.38 1.01 -12.17
N ARG A 39 9.57 1.44 -11.77
CA ARG A 39 10.61 0.52 -11.30
C ARG A 39 9.95 -0.45 -10.34
N ALA A 40 10.31 -1.74 -10.44
CA ALA A 40 9.67 -2.78 -9.64
C ALA A 40 9.70 -2.41 -8.16
N SER A 41 8.53 -2.27 -7.55
CA SER A 41 8.42 -2.01 -6.09
C SER A 41 8.91 -3.21 -5.26
N ILE A 42 9.09 -4.36 -5.89
CA ILE A 42 9.60 -5.60 -5.31
C ILE A 42 10.89 -5.98 -6.03
N VAL A 43 11.90 -6.40 -5.28
CA VAL A 43 13.14 -6.98 -5.81
C VAL A 43 13.34 -8.38 -5.26
N GLU A 44 13.84 -9.27 -6.11
CA GLU A 44 14.16 -10.64 -5.73
C GLU A 44 15.57 -10.73 -5.11
N ALA A 45 15.80 -11.75 -4.29
CA ALA A 45 17.06 -11.95 -3.59
C ALA A 45 18.26 -12.04 -4.55
N ALA A 46 18.11 -12.73 -5.68
CA ALA A 46 19.17 -12.83 -6.69
C ALA A 46 19.52 -11.47 -7.32
N TRP A 47 18.51 -10.62 -7.55
CA TRP A 47 18.76 -9.26 -8.05
C TRP A 47 19.53 -8.45 -6.99
N LEU A 48 19.09 -8.50 -5.73
CA LEU A 48 19.74 -7.75 -4.66
C LEU A 48 21.20 -8.19 -4.49
N GLU A 49 21.46 -9.49 -4.43
CA GLU A 49 22.81 -10.05 -4.31
C GLU A 49 23.74 -9.56 -5.42
N ALA A 50 23.28 -9.56 -6.67
CA ALA A 50 24.06 -9.06 -7.81
C ALA A 50 24.28 -7.53 -7.80
N ASN A 51 23.57 -6.79 -6.95
CA ASN A 51 23.60 -5.32 -6.90
C ASN A 51 24.10 -4.74 -5.58
N LEU A 52 24.48 -5.56 -4.59
CA LEU A 52 24.91 -5.14 -3.25
C LEU A 52 26.05 -4.12 -3.24
N ASN A 53 26.96 -4.21 -4.21
CA ASN A 53 28.16 -3.38 -4.29
C ASN A 53 28.01 -2.16 -5.21
N LYS A 54 26.81 -1.92 -5.76
CA LYS A 54 26.57 -0.73 -6.60
C LYS A 54 26.44 0.52 -5.73
N SER A 55 27.17 1.56 -6.06
CA SER A 55 27.20 2.82 -5.31
C SER A 55 25.83 3.52 -5.23
N ASN A 56 24.97 3.29 -6.23
CA ASN A 56 23.61 3.83 -6.29
C ASN A 56 22.53 2.92 -5.71
N VAL A 57 22.90 1.80 -5.06
CA VAL A 57 21.99 0.92 -4.33
C VAL A 57 22.25 1.07 -2.83
N ARG A 58 21.18 1.22 -2.06
CA ARG A 58 21.23 1.29 -0.61
C ARG A 58 20.29 0.27 -0.01
N VAL A 59 20.83 -0.66 0.77
CA VAL A 59 20.06 -1.68 1.47
C VAL A 59 19.80 -1.20 2.89
N ILE A 60 18.57 -1.34 3.38
CA ILE A 60 18.17 -0.91 4.72
C ILE A 60 17.45 -2.05 5.40
N GLU A 61 17.94 -2.47 6.56
CA GLU A 61 17.25 -3.41 7.43
C GLU A 61 16.37 -2.68 8.45
N VAL A 62 15.10 -3.09 8.51
CA VAL A 62 14.13 -2.60 9.50
C VAL A 62 13.58 -3.81 10.26
N SER A 63 14.45 -4.43 11.06
CA SER A 63 14.10 -5.55 11.93
C SER A 63 13.85 -5.05 13.35
N THR A 64 12.91 -5.70 14.05
CA THR A 64 12.47 -5.29 15.39
C THR A 64 12.84 -6.28 16.48
N ASP A 65 13.16 -7.53 16.16
CA ASP A 65 13.65 -8.48 17.15
C ASP A 65 15.03 -8.06 17.63
N PRO A 66 15.27 -8.02 18.96
CA PRO A 66 16.53 -7.52 19.51
C PRO A 66 17.74 -8.31 19.03
N GLY A 67 18.76 -7.60 18.58
CA GLY A 67 20.06 -8.18 18.18
C GLY A 67 20.03 -8.90 16.82
N VAL A 68 18.94 -8.82 16.06
CA VAL A 68 18.85 -9.49 14.75
C VAL A 68 19.86 -8.92 13.77
N TYR A 69 19.93 -7.62 13.65
CA TYR A 69 20.90 -6.94 12.78
C TYR A 69 22.35 -7.20 13.21
N GLU A 70 22.63 -7.11 14.49
CA GLU A 70 23.97 -7.25 15.08
C GLU A 70 24.53 -8.67 14.93
N LYS A 71 23.67 -9.69 14.98
CA LYS A 71 24.05 -11.10 14.74
C LYS A 71 24.44 -11.37 13.29
N GLY A 72 24.02 -10.51 12.39
CA GLY A 72 24.32 -10.57 10.97
C GLY A 72 23.18 -10.01 10.13
N HIS A 73 23.51 -9.27 9.10
CA HIS A 73 22.61 -8.62 8.18
C HIS A 73 23.07 -8.83 6.73
N ILE A 74 22.23 -8.52 5.77
CA ILE A 74 22.63 -8.56 4.34
C ILE A 74 23.81 -7.62 4.15
N PRO A 75 24.89 -8.05 3.46
CA PRO A 75 26.08 -7.22 3.27
C PRO A 75 25.73 -5.81 2.78
N ASN A 76 26.38 -4.81 3.34
CA ASN A 76 26.15 -3.38 3.08
C ASN A 76 24.76 -2.84 3.53
N ALA A 77 23.98 -3.58 4.29
CA ALA A 77 22.73 -3.06 4.85
C ALA A 77 22.97 -2.10 6.01
N VAL A 78 22.28 -0.96 6.01
CA VAL A 78 22.20 -0.01 7.12
C VAL A 78 21.01 -0.38 8.00
N LYS A 79 21.16 -0.27 9.32
CA LYS A 79 20.05 -0.47 10.26
C LYS A 79 19.23 0.81 10.40
N PHE A 80 17.90 0.69 10.24
CA PHE A 80 16.94 1.69 10.71
C PHE A 80 16.04 1.07 11.77
N VAL A 81 15.79 1.80 12.84
CA VAL A 81 14.98 1.34 13.98
C VAL A 81 13.59 1.94 13.88
N TRP A 82 12.57 1.12 13.70
CA TRP A 82 11.20 1.60 13.53
C TRP A 82 10.74 2.52 14.64
N HIS A 83 11.02 2.16 15.91
CA HIS A 83 10.56 2.88 17.10
C HIS A 83 11.11 4.31 17.24
N THR A 84 12.29 4.59 16.68
CA THR A 84 13.01 5.85 16.86
C THR A 84 13.30 6.59 15.57
N ASP A 85 13.41 5.85 14.44
CA ASP A 85 13.80 6.44 13.17
C ASP A 85 12.59 6.74 12.27
N PHE A 86 11.50 5.99 12.41
CA PHE A 86 10.28 6.17 11.62
C PHE A 86 9.08 6.65 12.41
N VAL A 87 9.16 6.64 13.73
CA VAL A 87 8.09 7.05 14.65
C VAL A 87 8.65 8.06 15.63
N ASP A 88 7.89 9.12 15.91
CA ASP A 88 8.14 10.00 17.04
C ASP A 88 7.75 9.27 18.34
N PRO A 89 8.70 8.94 19.21
CA PRO A 89 8.42 8.16 20.41
C PRO A 89 7.62 8.92 21.48
N VAL A 90 7.52 10.25 21.40
CA VAL A 90 6.81 11.09 22.35
C VAL A 90 5.36 11.29 21.90
N ASN A 91 5.16 11.73 20.65
CA ASN A 91 3.84 12.05 20.13
C ASN A 91 3.15 10.85 19.48
N ARG A 92 3.86 9.74 19.28
CA ARG A 92 3.40 8.58 18.51
C ARG A 92 3.00 8.97 17.05
N ASP A 93 3.57 10.06 16.55
CA ASP A 93 3.41 10.48 15.16
C ASP A 93 4.48 9.83 14.26
N ILE A 94 4.36 9.97 12.95
CA ILE A 94 5.45 9.61 12.03
C ILE A 94 6.64 10.56 12.25
N VAL A 95 7.82 10.07 11.94
CA VAL A 95 9.05 10.87 11.96
C VAL A 95 8.86 12.19 11.21
N SER A 96 9.38 13.29 11.74
CA SER A 96 9.28 14.59 11.07
C SER A 96 10.11 14.63 9.77
N LYS A 97 9.72 15.51 8.84
CA LYS A 97 10.47 15.75 7.59
C LYS A 97 11.96 15.96 7.81
N ALA A 98 12.31 16.82 8.78
CA ALA A 98 13.71 17.17 9.05
C ALA A 98 14.51 15.99 9.60
N GLN A 99 13.93 15.21 10.51
CA GLN A 99 14.55 14.01 11.05
C GLN A 99 14.71 12.94 9.98
N PHE A 100 13.69 12.71 9.14
CA PHE A 100 13.75 11.74 8.05
C PHE A 100 14.80 12.14 7.00
N GLU A 101 14.89 13.41 6.63
CA GLU A 101 15.91 13.91 5.70
C GLU A 101 17.31 13.68 6.26
N LYS A 102 17.55 13.99 7.53
CA LYS A 102 18.82 13.73 8.22
C LYS A 102 19.16 12.24 8.23
N LEU A 103 18.18 11.37 8.55
CA LEU A 103 18.33 9.91 8.57
C LEU A 103 18.69 9.38 7.18
N ALA A 104 17.96 9.79 6.14
CA ALA A 104 18.24 9.36 4.78
C ALA A 104 19.65 9.78 4.31
N ARG A 105 20.04 11.02 4.62
CA ARG A 105 21.39 11.52 4.28
C ARG A 105 22.50 10.78 5.02
N SER A 106 22.30 10.43 6.29
CA SER A 106 23.31 9.66 7.06
C SER A 106 23.54 8.27 6.49
N ALA A 107 22.52 7.69 5.84
CA ALA A 107 22.62 6.42 5.11
C ALA A 107 23.19 6.58 3.68
N GLY A 108 23.66 7.76 3.28
CA GLY A 108 24.22 8.01 1.95
C GLY A 108 23.17 8.02 0.83
N ILE A 109 21.91 8.36 1.14
CA ILE A 109 20.84 8.35 0.16
C ILE A 109 20.79 9.68 -0.60
N ASN A 110 20.77 9.58 -1.93
CA ASN A 110 20.57 10.67 -2.87
C ASN A 110 19.18 10.53 -3.50
N LYS A 111 18.77 11.54 -4.26
CA LYS A 111 17.45 11.57 -4.93
C LYS A 111 17.18 10.36 -5.84
N ASP A 112 18.22 9.86 -6.49
CA ASP A 112 18.19 8.77 -7.49
C ASP A 112 18.66 7.42 -6.94
N THR A 113 19.07 7.36 -5.66
CA THR A 113 19.48 6.11 -5.00
C THR A 113 18.33 5.09 -5.05
N GLN A 114 18.63 3.88 -5.52
CA GLN A 114 17.72 2.74 -5.39
C GLN A 114 17.79 2.24 -3.95
N VAL A 115 16.77 2.51 -3.18
CA VAL A 115 16.65 2.03 -1.81
C VAL A 115 15.91 0.69 -1.80
N VAL A 116 16.47 -0.31 -1.11
CA VAL A 116 15.84 -1.62 -0.91
C VAL A 116 15.67 -1.84 0.58
N LEU A 117 14.43 -1.95 1.04
CA LEU A 117 14.14 -2.26 2.43
C LEU A 117 13.85 -3.74 2.61
N TYR A 118 14.27 -4.28 3.75
CA TYR A 118 13.90 -5.61 4.20
C TYR A 118 13.87 -5.65 5.73
N GLY A 119 13.29 -6.70 6.28
CA GLY A 119 13.28 -6.90 7.73
C GLY A 119 12.80 -8.29 8.10
N ASP A 120 12.69 -8.51 9.40
CA ASP A 120 12.00 -9.63 10.01
C ASP A 120 10.46 -9.48 9.91
N LYS A 121 9.70 -10.33 10.61
CA LYS A 121 8.22 -10.23 10.70
C LYS A 121 7.55 -10.06 9.35
N ASN A 122 7.95 -10.85 8.33
CA ASN A 122 7.38 -10.77 6.99
C ASN A 122 7.40 -9.35 6.41
N ASN A 123 8.46 -8.59 6.63
CA ASN A 123 8.61 -7.23 6.10
C ASN A 123 7.57 -6.19 6.60
N TRP A 124 6.84 -6.40 7.70
CA TRP A 124 5.86 -5.41 8.18
C TRP A 124 6.49 -4.04 8.37
N PHE A 125 7.62 -4.00 9.05
CA PHE A 125 8.33 -2.76 9.36
C PHE A 125 9.11 -2.21 8.16
N ALA A 126 9.59 -3.08 7.29
CA ALA A 126 10.17 -2.67 6.00
C ALA A 126 9.12 -1.99 5.10
N ALA A 127 7.89 -2.53 5.05
CA ALA A 127 6.78 -1.91 4.33
C ALA A 127 6.38 -0.54 4.92
N TRP A 128 6.44 -0.39 6.25
CA TRP A 128 6.31 0.92 6.89
C TRP A 128 7.40 1.88 6.42
N GLY A 129 8.64 1.42 6.36
CA GLY A 129 9.75 2.22 5.81
C GLY A 129 9.47 2.67 4.38
N VAL A 130 9.00 1.77 3.50
CA VAL A 130 8.60 2.13 2.12
C VAL A 130 7.54 3.25 2.14
N TRP A 131 6.53 3.12 2.98
CA TRP A 131 5.48 4.12 3.13
C TRP A 131 6.03 5.49 3.58
N ILE A 132 6.96 5.53 4.56
CA ILE A 132 7.64 6.76 5.01
C ILE A 132 8.47 7.39 3.89
N PHE A 133 9.27 6.60 3.19
CA PHE A 133 10.07 7.09 2.06
C PHE A 133 9.18 7.72 0.99
N LYS A 134 8.06 7.09 0.66
CA LYS A 134 7.08 7.64 -0.31
C LYS A 134 6.35 8.86 0.24
N THR A 135 6.04 8.88 1.51
CA THR A 135 5.43 10.04 2.18
C THR A 135 6.31 11.28 2.05
N TYR A 136 7.62 11.11 2.10
CA TYR A 136 8.59 12.20 1.95
C TYR A 136 9.22 12.32 0.56
N GLY A 137 8.61 11.69 -0.45
CA GLY A 137 8.87 11.95 -1.86
C GLY A 137 10.00 11.13 -2.49
N HIS A 138 10.57 10.13 -1.80
CA HIS A 138 11.54 9.23 -2.43
C HIS A 138 10.83 8.22 -3.33
N LYS A 139 11.22 8.16 -4.61
CA LYS A 139 10.50 7.36 -5.63
C LYS A 139 11.16 6.01 -5.94
N ASN A 140 12.48 5.94 -5.82
CA ASN A 140 13.27 4.76 -6.15
C ASN A 140 13.39 3.84 -4.94
N ILE A 141 12.28 3.24 -4.53
CA ILE A 141 12.16 2.43 -3.32
C ILE A 141 11.55 1.07 -3.66
N SER A 142 12.12 0.01 -3.12
CA SER A 142 11.66 -1.37 -3.27
C SER A 142 11.71 -2.09 -1.95
N ILE A 143 10.98 -3.19 -1.86
CA ILE A 143 11.05 -4.16 -0.77
C ILE A 143 11.67 -5.46 -1.28
N LEU A 144 12.52 -6.10 -0.48
CA LEU A 144 13.05 -7.43 -0.77
C LEU A 144 11.97 -8.48 -0.59
N ASN A 145 11.63 -9.22 -1.65
CA ASN A 145 10.60 -10.25 -1.61
C ASN A 145 10.95 -11.36 -0.63
N GLY A 146 10.05 -11.66 0.32
CA GLY A 146 10.27 -12.63 1.38
C GLY A 146 11.15 -12.14 2.55
N GLY A 147 11.73 -10.93 2.45
CA GLY A 147 12.48 -10.29 3.52
C GLY A 147 13.68 -11.09 4.02
N ARG A 148 14.01 -10.87 5.31
CA ARG A 148 15.14 -11.51 5.98
C ARG A 148 15.00 -13.02 6.04
N ASP A 149 13.81 -13.51 6.38
CA ASP A 149 13.59 -14.94 6.63
C ASP A 149 13.86 -15.77 5.38
N LYS A 150 13.40 -15.29 4.23
CA LYS A 150 13.67 -15.95 2.94
C LYS A 150 15.14 -15.86 2.54
N TRP A 151 15.78 -14.71 2.74
CA TRP A 151 17.22 -14.56 2.45
C TRP A 151 18.06 -15.59 3.20
N VAL A 152 17.78 -15.78 4.50
CA VAL A 152 18.44 -16.78 5.35
C VAL A 152 18.10 -18.21 4.92
N LYS A 153 16.81 -18.49 4.66
CA LYS A 153 16.33 -19.80 4.22
C LYS A 153 16.96 -20.24 2.89
N ASP A 154 17.21 -19.29 2.00
CA ASP A 154 17.87 -19.53 0.71
C ASP A 154 19.40 -19.73 0.86
N GLY A 155 19.94 -19.74 2.09
CA GLY A 155 21.36 -19.96 2.37
C GLY A 155 22.28 -18.80 1.95
N ARG A 156 21.72 -17.59 1.78
CA ARG A 156 22.49 -16.43 1.32
C ARG A 156 23.30 -15.81 2.46
N ALA A 157 24.44 -15.20 2.10
CA ALA A 157 25.39 -14.67 3.05
C ALA A 157 24.82 -13.54 3.91
N LEU A 158 25.15 -13.58 5.19
CA LEU A 158 25.02 -12.48 6.13
C LEU A 158 26.42 -12.12 6.64
N ASN A 159 26.61 -10.86 7.07
CA ASN A 159 27.77 -10.45 7.84
C ASN A 159 27.37 -9.49 8.97
N ALA A 160 28.28 -9.21 9.89
CA ALA A 160 28.07 -8.27 10.99
C ALA A 160 28.83 -6.94 10.79
N ALA A 161 29.43 -6.73 9.62
CA ALA A 161 30.19 -5.53 9.32
C ALA A 161 29.24 -4.35 9.08
N VAL A 162 29.24 -3.39 9.97
CA VAL A 162 28.40 -2.17 9.84
C VAL A 162 28.97 -1.27 8.75
N PRO A 163 28.25 -1.04 7.65
CA PRO A 163 28.74 -0.21 6.57
C PRO A 163 28.73 1.28 6.96
N THR A 164 29.68 2.03 6.43
CA THR A 164 29.70 3.49 6.52
C THR A 164 29.60 4.08 5.13
N PHE A 165 28.77 5.12 4.99
CA PHE A 165 28.57 5.81 3.74
C PHE A 165 28.82 7.31 3.93
N GLY A 166 29.36 7.97 2.90
CA GLY A 166 29.38 9.43 2.86
C GLY A 166 27.94 9.98 2.92
N ALA A 167 27.78 11.17 3.47
CA ALA A 167 26.47 11.81 3.57
C ALA A 167 25.83 11.97 2.18
N GLY A 168 24.57 11.55 2.04
CA GLY A 168 23.78 11.75 0.84
C GLY A 168 23.24 13.18 0.74
N ASN A 169 22.58 13.45 -0.39
CA ASN A 169 21.99 14.77 -0.68
C ASN A 169 20.46 14.73 -0.86
N PHE A 170 19.81 13.69 -0.39
CA PHE A 170 18.35 13.58 -0.45
C PHE A 170 17.67 14.79 0.20
N VAL A 171 16.66 15.34 -0.48
CA VAL A 171 15.82 16.41 0.04
C VAL A 171 14.40 15.91 0.14
N ALA A 172 13.90 15.83 1.37
CA ALA A 172 12.54 15.41 1.63
C ALA A 172 11.52 16.47 1.18
N THR A 173 10.43 16.05 0.59
CA THR A 173 9.28 16.91 0.29
C THR A 173 8.43 17.15 1.54
N ALA A 174 7.43 18.05 1.46
CA ALA A 174 6.35 18.05 2.43
C ALA A 174 5.67 16.67 2.46
N ALA A 175 5.19 16.25 3.63
CA ALA A 175 4.53 14.96 3.77
C ALA A 175 3.32 14.85 2.83
N ASN A 176 3.27 13.77 2.06
CA ASN A 176 2.11 13.48 1.21
C ASN A 176 0.95 12.96 2.07
N THR A 177 0.03 13.85 2.43
CA THR A 177 -1.16 13.52 3.23
C THR A 177 -2.12 12.57 2.51
N GLY A 178 -2.01 12.41 1.18
CA GLY A 178 -2.77 11.44 0.41
C GLY A 178 -2.42 9.98 0.69
N LEU A 179 -1.31 9.71 1.38
CA LEU A 179 -0.90 8.37 1.77
C LEU A 179 -1.30 7.99 3.21
N ARG A 180 -1.75 8.95 4.03
CA ARG A 180 -2.10 8.75 5.44
C ARG A 180 -3.57 9.06 5.70
N ALA A 181 -4.22 8.25 6.51
CA ALA A 181 -5.54 8.52 7.07
C ALA A 181 -5.39 8.78 8.58
N LEU A 182 -6.24 9.65 9.10
CA LEU A 182 -6.31 9.98 10.52
C LEU A 182 -7.62 9.48 11.13
N LEU A 183 -7.73 9.51 12.46
CA LEU A 183 -8.93 9.09 13.20
C LEU A 183 -10.22 9.68 12.61
N GLY A 184 -10.24 10.97 12.27
CA GLY A 184 -11.42 11.63 11.71
C GLY A 184 -11.89 11.04 10.38
N ASP A 185 -10.97 10.54 9.54
CA ASP A 185 -11.32 9.91 8.26
C ASP A 185 -12.07 8.60 8.49
N VAL A 186 -11.57 7.74 9.38
CA VAL A 186 -12.18 6.44 9.67
C VAL A 186 -13.48 6.58 10.47
N VAL A 187 -13.60 7.60 11.33
CA VAL A 187 -14.84 7.91 12.04
C VAL A 187 -15.95 8.29 11.06
N LYS A 188 -15.67 9.05 10.01
CA LYS A 188 -16.66 9.37 8.95
C LYS A 188 -17.18 8.11 8.25
N ILE A 189 -16.30 7.14 7.98
CA ILE A 189 -16.71 5.85 7.40
C ILE A 189 -17.59 5.09 8.39
N ALA A 190 -17.16 4.96 9.64
CA ALA A 190 -17.90 4.26 10.70
C ALA A 190 -19.30 4.82 10.93
N LYS A 191 -19.47 6.13 10.83
CA LYS A 191 -20.76 6.84 10.91
C LYS A 191 -21.55 6.86 9.59
N LYS A 192 -21.03 6.24 8.50
CA LYS A 192 -21.63 6.22 7.15
C LYS A 192 -21.72 7.61 6.49
N GLU A 193 -20.92 8.58 6.94
CA GLU A 193 -20.80 9.91 6.36
C GLU A 193 -19.93 9.86 5.08
N ASP A 194 -18.86 9.04 5.07
CA ASP A 194 -18.10 8.72 3.84
C ASP A 194 -18.55 7.35 3.30
N LYS A 195 -19.13 7.34 2.10
CA LYS A 195 -19.57 6.15 1.35
C LYS A 195 -18.66 5.85 0.14
N THR A 196 -17.67 6.69 -0.08
CA THR A 196 -16.75 6.63 -1.24
C THR A 196 -15.47 5.86 -0.96
N THR A 197 -15.09 5.74 0.30
CA THR A 197 -13.89 5.05 0.76
C THR A 197 -14.25 3.69 1.35
N LYS A 198 -13.43 2.69 1.07
CA LYS A 198 -13.50 1.36 1.68
C LYS A 198 -12.52 1.27 2.84
N LEU A 199 -12.87 0.51 3.86
CA LEU A 199 -12.04 0.28 5.03
C LEU A 199 -11.68 -1.21 5.12
N VAL A 200 -10.40 -1.53 5.32
CA VAL A 200 -9.90 -2.91 5.44
C VAL A 200 -9.19 -3.09 6.77
N ASP A 201 -9.69 -4.03 7.55
CA ASP A 201 -9.03 -4.55 8.75
C ASP A 201 -8.20 -5.78 8.38
N ILE A 202 -6.89 -5.70 8.58
CA ILE A 202 -5.98 -6.77 8.19
C ILE A 202 -5.60 -7.70 9.34
N ARG A 203 -6.20 -7.51 10.52
CA ARG A 203 -6.02 -8.37 11.69
C ARG A 203 -6.68 -9.73 11.46
N SER A 204 -6.43 -10.67 12.35
CA SER A 204 -7.09 -11.99 12.31
C SER A 204 -8.62 -11.85 12.39
N ALA A 205 -9.32 -12.88 11.92
CA ALA A 205 -10.78 -12.93 12.03
C ALA A 205 -11.25 -12.91 13.49
N ASP A 206 -10.48 -13.47 14.42
CA ASP A 206 -10.82 -13.47 15.84
C ASP A 206 -10.64 -12.10 16.51
N GLU A 207 -9.59 -11.33 16.12
CA GLU A 207 -9.45 -9.91 16.51
C GLU A 207 -10.61 -9.06 15.94
N PHE A 208 -10.94 -9.26 14.64
CA PHE A 208 -12.00 -8.54 13.95
C PHE A 208 -13.37 -8.79 14.57
N ASN A 209 -13.70 -10.06 14.86
CA ASN A 209 -14.98 -10.42 15.45
C ASN A 209 -15.06 -10.13 16.98
N GLY A 210 -13.97 -9.66 17.55
CA GLY A 210 -13.90 -9.34 18.97
C GLY A 210 -13.87 -10.55 19.90
N LYS A 211 -13.48 -11.72 19.42
CA LYS A 211 -13.28 -12.93 20.24
C LYS A 211 -12.04 -12.80 21.11
N ILE A 212 -11.01 -12.14 20.58
CA ILE A 212 -9.75 -11.85 21.28
C ILE A 212 -9.40 -10.38 21.12
N PHE A 213 -8.67 -9.84 22.07
CA PHE A 213 -8.13 -8.48 21.98
C PHE A 213 -6.86 -8.44 21.11
N ALA A 214 -5.96 -9.41 21.31
CA ALA A 214 -4.72 -9.55 20.55
C ALA A 214 -4.37 -11.03 20.38
N PRO A 215 -3.54 -11.39 19.36
CA PRO A 215 -2.99 -12.74 19.26
C PRO A 215 -2.14 -13.09 20.48
N ALA A 216 -2.02 -14.39 20.76
CA ALA A 216 -1.17 -14.88 21.86
C ALA A 216 0.26 -14.35 21.74
N GLY A 217 0.82 -13.91 22.84
CA GLY A 217 2.17 -13.32 22.92
C GLY A 217 2.27 -11.84 22.54
N PHE A 218 1.16 -11.20 22.13
CA PHE A 218 1.11 -9.76 21.91
C PHE A 218 0.34 -9.06 23.03
N GLN A 219 0.90 -7.99 23.58
CA GLN A 219 0.19 -7.15 24.50
C GLN A 219 -0.85 -6.32 23.75
N GLU A 220 -2.12 -6.40 24.17
CA GLU A 220 -3.14 -5.51 23.65
C GLU A 220 -3.09 -4.16 24.39
N LEU A 221 -3.32 -3.11 23.61
CA LEU A 221 -3.28 -1.74 24.08
C LEU A 221 -4.64 -1.04 23.99
N ALA A 222 -5.64 -1.69 23.39
CA ALA A 222 -7.00 -1.17 23.28
C ALA A 222 -7.93 -1.82 24.31
N ILE A 223 -8.75 -1.01 24.99
CA ILE A 223 -9.73 -1.49 25.99
C ILE A 223 -11.03 -2.01 25.37
N ARG A 224 -11.20 -1.93 24.05
CA ARG A 224 -12.39 -2.46 23.36
C ARG A 224 -11.99 -3.51 22.35
N ALA A 225 -12.76 -4.62 22.30
CA ALA A 225 -12.62 -5.67 21.29
C ALA A 225 -13.50 -5.37 20.08
N GLY A 226 -13.21 -5.99 18.92
CA GLY A 226 -13.98 -5.85 17.69
C GLY A 226 -13.27 -5.02 16.62
N HIS A 227 -14.05 -4.32 15.78
CA HIS A 227 -13.53 -3.59 14.63
C HIS A 227 -14.28 -2.28 14.35
N ILE A 228 -13.73 -1.46 13.45
CA ILE A 228 -14.37 -0.21 12.99
C ILE A 228 -15.56 -0.58 12.09
N PRO A 229 -16.78 -0.08 12.36
CA PRO A 229 -17.96 -0.37 11.55
C PRO A 229 -17.76 -0.05 10.07
N GLY A 230 -18.15 -0.99 9.19
CA GLY A 230 -17.99 -0.86 7.73
C GLY A 230 -16.68 -1.41 7.19
N ALA A 231 -15.74 -1.84 8.05
CA ALA A 231 -14.52 -2.49 7.61
C ALA A 231 -14.78 -3.89 7.02
N GLN A 232 -14.02 -4.25 5.99
CA GLN A 232 -13.89 -5.60 5.48
C GLN A 232 -12.68 -6.27 6.12
N ASN A 233 -12.82 -7.51 6.59
CA ASN A 233 -11.68 -8.24 7.14
C ASN A 233 -10.93 -9.02 6.05
N VAL A 234 -9.68 -8.69 5.86
CA VAL A 234 -8.75 -9.44 4.99
C VAL A 234 -7.45 -9.61 5.75
N PRO A 235 -7.25 -10.72 6.47
CA PRO A 235 -6.02 -10.95 7.22
C PRO A 235 -4.78 -10.82 6.33
N TRP A 236 -3.76 -10.09 6.81
CA TRP A 236 -2.53 -9.83 6.05
C TRP A 236 -1.86 -11.13 5.54
N THR A 237 -2.01 -12.23 6.28
CA THR A 237 -1.45 -13.55 5.92
C THR A 237 -2.00 -14.09 4.62
N THR A 238 -3.17 -13.63 4.17
CA THR A 238 -3.73 -14.05 2.88
C THR A 238 -2.94 -13.52 1.68
N ALA A 239 -2.09 -12.52 1.89
CA ALA A 239 -1.30 -11.89 0.83
C ALA A 239 0.09 -12.49 0.65
N VAL A 240 0.51 -13.43 1.49
CA VAL A 240 1.84 -14.05 1.43
C VAL A 240 1.78 -15.54 1.13
N SER A 241 2.81 -16.02 0.48
CA SER A 241 3.09 -17.44 0.25
C SER A 241 3.76 -18.06 1.49
N PRO A 242 3.86 -19.40 1.59
CA PRO A 242 4.48 -20.06 2.75
C PRO A 242 5.96 -19.72 2.99
N ASP A 243 6.66 -19.17 1.99
CA ASP A 243 8.05 -18.74 2.09
C ASP A 243 8.19 -17.23 2.42
N GLY A 244 7.07 -16.55 2.74
CA GLY A 244 7.03 -15.13 3.07
C GLY A 244 7.04 -14.18 1.88
N THR A 245 7.10 -14.69 0.63
CA THR A 245 6.99 -13.85 -0.57
C THR A 245 5.56 -13.36 -0.78
N PHE A 246 5.41 -12.22 -1.44
CA PHE A 246 4.08 -11.78 -1.87
C PHE A 246 3.50 -12.76 -2.89
N ARG A 247 2.20 -13.03 -2.79
CA ARG A 247 1.49 -13.80 -3.81
C ARG A 247 1.49 -13.05 -5.15
N PRO A 248 1.33 -13.77 -6.28
CA PRO A 248 1.16 -13.14 -7.59
C PRO A 248 0.03 -12.10 -7.61
N ALA A 249 0.21 -11.01 -8.34
CA ALA A 249 -0.76 -9.91 -8.39
C ALA A 249 -2.17 -10.38 -8.80
N ALA A 250 -2.27 -11.39 -9.68
CA ALA A 250 -3.55 -11.97 -10.09
C ALA A 250 -4.30 -12.62 -8.89
N ASP A 251 -3.59 -13.38 -8.05
CA ASP A 251 -4.16 -14.03 -6.87
C ASP A 251 -4.57 -12.99 -5.83
N LEU A 252 -3.71 -11.98 -5.59
CA LEU A 252 -4.00 -10.87 -4.71
C LEU A 252 -5.26 -10.13 -5.15
N LYS A 253 -5.39 -9.86 -6.46
CA LYS A 253 -6.58 -9.22 -7.00
C LYS A 253 -7.85 -9.99 -6.70
N VAL A 254 -7.85 -11.32 -6.87
CA VAL A 254 -9.00 -12.19 -6.55
C VAL A 254 -9.38 -12.10 -5.06
N ILE A 255 -8.37 -12.15 -4.17
CA ILE A 255 -8.59 -12.07 -2.71
C ILE A 255 -9.33 -10.78 -2.35
N TYR A 256 -8.88 -9.65 -2.86
CA TYR A 256 -9.47 -8.35 -2.53
C TYR A 256 -10.77 -8.06 -3.28
N ASP A 257 -10.92 -8.50 -4.52
CA ASP A 257 -12.17 -8.39 -5.28
C ASP A 257 -13.34 -9.11 -4.59
N ASN A 258 -13.09 -10.28 -3.98
CA ASN A 258 -14.10 -11.07 -3.26
C ASN A 258 -14.74 -10.32 -2.08
N VAL A 259 -14.06 -9.30 -1.53
CA VAL A 259 -14.60 -8.45 -0.47
C VAL A 259 -14.94 -7.04 -0.98
N GLY A 260 -15.00 -6.84 -2.29
CA GLY A 260 -15.36 -5.58 -2.93
C GLY A 260 -14.29 -4.50 -2.87
N ILE A 261 -13.02 -4.90 -2.71
CA ILE A 261 -11.84 -4.03 -2.77
C ILE A 261 -11.19 -4.21 -4.16
N ASN A 262 -11.65 -3.48 -5.14
CA ASN A 262 -11.33 -3.70 -6.56
C ASN A 262 -10.71 -2.48 -7.28
N GLY A 263 -10.22 -1.50 -6.52
CA GLY A 263 -9.59 -0.29 -7.04
C GLY A 263 -10.55 0.79 -7.56
N LYS A 264 -11.89 0.53 -7.57
CA LYS A 264 -12.88 1.53 -7.98
C LYS A 264 -13.14 2.60 -6.93
N LYS A 265 -12.81 2.33 -5.67
CA LYS A 265 -12.94 3.25 -4.55
C LYS A 265 -11.60 3.38 -3.84
N LYS A 266 -11.39 4.52 -3.20
CA LYS A 266 -10.28 4.72 -2.27
C LYS A 266 -10.34 3.68 -1.15
N VAL A 267 -9.18 3.31 -0.63
CA VAL A 267 -9.07 2.33 0.45
C VAL A 267 -8.33 2.93 1.62
N ILE A 268 -8.77 2.65 2.83
CA ILE A 268 -7.99 2.85 4.05
C ILE A 268 -7.73 1.48 4.66
N VAL A 269 -6.48 1.21 5.03
CA VAL A 269 -6.08 -0.03 5.71
C VAL A 269 -5.66 0.28 7.14
N TYR A 270 -5.99 -0.62 8.07
CA TYR A 270 -5.56 -0.52 9.46
C TYR A 270 -5.32 -1.90 10.08
N CYS A 271 -4.55 -1.94 11.16
CA CYS A 271 -4.34 -3.15 11.97
C CYS A 271 -4.46 -2.82 13.47
N ARG A 272 -3.45 -3.18 14.28
CA ARG A 272 -3.36 -2.84 15.70
C ARG A 272 -2.65 -1.49 15.92
N ILE A 273 -1.43 -1.32 15.39
CA ILE A 273 -0.60 -0.10 15.52
C ILE A 273 -0.04 0.41 14.18
N GLY A 274 -0.50 -0.13 13.05
CA GLY A 274 -0.17 0.33 11.69
C GLY A 274 0.87 -0.50 10.95
N GLU A 275 1.77 -1.22 11.62
CA GLU A 275 2.89 -1.96 11.03
C GLU A 275 2.44 -3.08 10.08
N ARG A 276 1.51 -3.94 10.52
CA ARG A 276 0.93 -5.00 9.67
C ARG A 276 0.12 -4.39 8.52
N ALA A 277 -0.55 -3.26 8.78
CA ALA A 277 -1.33 -2.57 7.76
C ALA A 277 -0.45 -1.93 6.69
N ALA A 278 0.80 -1.54 7.01
CA ALA A 278 1.75 -1.05 6.02
C ALA A 278 2.09 -2.13 4.98
N HIS A 279 2.14 -3.40 5.38
CA HIS A 279 2.31 -4.52 4.45
C HIS A 279 1.12 -4.61 3.47
N THR A 280 -0.12 -4.52 3.96
CA THR A 280 -1.31 -4.53 3.10
C THR A 280 -1.43 -3.25 2.26
N TRP A 281 -1.03 -2.09 2.82
CA TRP A 281 -0.90 -0.86 2.04
C TRP A 281 0.04 -1.07 0.85
N PHE A 282 1.20 -1.69 1.08
CA PHE A 282 2.15 -2.01 0.01
C PHE A 282 1.52 -2.93 -1.05
N VAL A 283 0.81 -3.98 -0.65
CA VAL A 283 0.13 -4.90 -1.57
C VAL A 283 -0.88 -4.14 -2.44
N LEU A 284 -1.77 -3.36 -1.82
CA LEU A 284 -2.83 -2.69 -2.56
C LEU A 284 -2.32 -1.52 -3.39
N SER A 285 -1.39 -0.71 -2.84
CA SER A 285 -0.84 0.47 -3.51
C SER A 285 0.22 0.12 -4.55
N GLU A 286 1.22 -0.69 -4.16
CA GLU A 286 2.43 -0.88 -4.95
C GLU A 286 2.34 -2.07 -5.92
N ILE A 287 1.59 -3.11 -5.54
CA ILE A 287 1.42 -4.31 -6.39
C ILE A 287 0.16 -4.17 -7.25
N LEU A 288 -0.97 -3.78 -6.65
CA LEU A 288 -2.25 -3.68 -7.36
C LEU A 288 -2.55 -2.29 -7.94
N GLY A 289 -1.80 -1.26 -7.55
CA GLY A 289 -1.93 0.10 -8.09
C GLY A 289 -3.20 0.83 -7.63
N TYR A 290 -3.77 0.47 -6.47
CA TYR A 290 -4.97 1.12 -5.94
C TYR A 290 -4.64 2.41 -5.20
N GLU A 291 -5.61 3.31 -5.03
CA GLU A 291 -5.48 4.50 -4.19
C GLU A 291 -5.72 4.12 -2.73
N VAL A 292 -4.64 4.06 -1.93
CA VAL A 292 -4.66 3.54 -0.56
C VAL A 292 -4.03 4.51 0.41
N ARG A 293 -4.70 4.71 1.55
CA ARG A 293 -4.15 5.43 2.71
C ARG A 293 -3.94 4.46 3.87
N LEU A 294 -2.86 4.64 4.60
CA LEU A 294 -2.58 3.90 5.83
C LEU A 294 -3.14 4.69 7.03
N TYR A 295 -4.00 4.08 7.82
CA TYR A 295 -4.39 4.58 9.13
C TYR A 295 -3.44 3.99 10.19
N ASP A 296 -2.38 4.70 10.48
CA ASP A 296 -1.30 4.24 11.35
C ASP A 296 -1.66 4.23 12.85
N GLY A 297 -2.58 5.06 13.30
CA GLY A 297 -3.15 5.00 14.66
C GLY A 297 -3.89 3.69 14.93
N SER A 298 -4.54 3.15 13.90
CA SER A 298 -5.11 1.80 13.87
C SER A 298 -6.07 1.50 15.04
N TRP A 299 -6.20 0.22 15.42
CA TRP A 299 -7.12 -0.18 16.48
C TRP A 299 -6.72 0.34 17.85
N THR A 300 -5.42 0.49 18.13
CA THR A 300 -4.95 1.06 19.40
C THR A 300 -5.45 2.49 19.61
N GLU A 301 -5.46 3.33 18.57
CA GLU A 301 -6.07 4.67 18.66
C GLU A 301 -7.59 4.57 18.67
N TYR A 302 -8.19 3.90 17.69
CA TYR A 302 -9.63 3.83 17.53
C TYR A 302 -10.32 3.12 18.69
N GLY A 303 -9.79 1.98 19.13
CA GLY A 303 -10.32 1.18 20.23
C GLY A 303 -10.31 1.86 21.58
N ASN A 304 -9.46 2.88 21.77
CA ASN A 304 -9.39 3.72 22.98
C ASN A 304 -10.13 5.06 22.85
N SER A 305 -10.55 5.43 21.63
CA SER A 305 -11.22 6.72 21.41
C SER A 305 -12.62 6.73 22.00
N VAL A 306 -12.92 7.75 22.80
CA VAL A 306 -14.22 7.92 23.45
C VAL A 306 -15.29 8.37 22.43
N GLY A 307 -16.50 7.80 22.52
CA GLY A 307 -17.65 8.23 21.71
C GLY A 307 -17.64 7.80 20.25
N VAL A 308 -16.67 7.00 19.81
CA VAL A 308 -16.68 6.45 18.46
C VAL A 308 -17.38 5.07 18.40
N PRO A 309 -18.15 4.76 17.34
CA PRO A 309 -18.86 3.49 17.21
C PRO A 309 -17.88 2.34 16.97
N ILE A 310 -18.18 1.16 17.53
CA ILE A 310 -17.48 -0.10 17.22
C ILE A 310 -18.49 -1.17 16.84
N SER A 311 -18.01 -2.19 16.12
CA SER A 311 -18.69 -3.46 15.94
C SER A 311 -17.93 -4.54 16.73
N ASN A 312 -18.62 -5.21 17.66
CA ASN A 312 -18.06 -6.26 18.50
C ASN A 312 -19.00 -7.48 18.49
N PRO A 313 -18.96 -8.31 17.45
CA PRO A 313 -19.89 -9.42 17.29
C PRO A 313 -19.85 -10.46 18.41
N ALA A 314 -18.67 -10.71 18.98
CA ALA A 314 -18.51 -11.67 20.08
C ALA A 314 -18.95 -11.13 21.44
N GLY A 315 -19.09 -9.80 21.59
CA GLY A 315 -19.50 -9.17 22.85
C GLY A 315 -18.45 -9.19 23.95
N THR A 316 -17.17 -9.49 23.62
CA THR A 316 -16.08 -9.53 24.60
C THR A 316 -15.84 -8.17 25.22
N ILE A 317 -15.79 -8.12 26.56
CA ILE A 317 -15.60 -6.90 27.34
C ILE A 317 -14.28 -7.02 28.12
N TRP A 318 -13.47 -5.99 28.07
CA TRP A 318 -12.21 -5.91 28.80
C TRP A 318 -12.44 -6.06 30.31
N GLY A 319 -11.60 -6.87 30.98
CA GLY A 319 -11.70 -7.12 32.41
C GLY A 319 -12.84 -8.06 32.84
N LYS A 320 -13.60 -8.61 31.92
CA LYS A 320 -14.53 -9.74 32.15
C LYS A 320 -13.94 -10.99 31.49
N GLY A 321 -13.14 -11.74 32.22
CA GLY A 321 -12.63 -13.06 31.92
C GLY A 321 -13.23 -14.07 32.82
#